data_813ba608f79d5e3dd3de20ac8dc67f8c
#
_entry.id   813ba608f79d5e3dd3de20ac8dc67f8c
#
_cell.length_a   1.000
_cell.length_b   1.000
_cell.length_c   1.000
_cell.angle_alpha   90.00
_cell.angle_beta   90.00
_cell.angle_gamma   90.00
#
_symmetry.space_group_name_H-M   'P 1'
#
loop_
_entity.id
_entity.type
_entity.pdbx_description
1 polymer ?
#
loop_
_entity_poly.entity_id
_entity_poly.type
_entity_poly.pdbx_seq_one_letter_code
_entity_poly.pdbx_strand_id
1 'polypeptide(L)'
;AADAQGVVMAFNAQNGNRQWRIDLDTPLSSALNAIAGKLYLGTRNGEVIAIDQRDGSIDWRARVSSEVLAAPQANQQLLIVQSIDGQVTALDRASGAERWVYTSSQPALTLRGSGTPMVIDPVTFVGLANGRLATLDNRSGQPLWEQQIATPRGRSEVERLVDLAGQPVLSPDGRLFVTSYNGRVVALEATQGGVLWETSLSSRHTPVLVGNTLFVVTDDSQVVALDAASGQELWRNDDLEDRWLTAPAFADGRLAVGDFEGYLHLIDAREGQIVGRTRIHKSGISLRPVSEGRTLHVQANNGRLQTLEISP
;
A
#
# COMPACT_ATOMS: atom_id res chain seq x y z
N ALA A 1 -1.92 10.03 12.91
CA ALA A 1 -0.94 8.97 13.20
C ALA A 1 -1.54 7.92 14.11
N ALA A 2 -1.09 6.68 13.96
CA ALA A 2 -1.46 5.58 14.85
C ALA A 2 -0.20 4.77 15.22
N ASP A 3 -0.20 4.19 16.41
CA ASP A 3 0.86 3.28 16.83
C ASP A 3 0.36 1.83 16.94
N ALA A 4 1.30 0.89 17.05
CA ALA A 4 0.98 -0.54 17.12
C ALA A 4 0.27 -0.95 18.42
N GLN A 5 0.28 -0.11 19.46
CA GLN A 5 -0.38 -0.36 20.75
C GLN A 5 -1.86 0.03 20.72
N GLY A 6 -2.31 0.77 19.71
CA GLY A 6 -3.71 1.19 19.56
C GLY A 6 -3.96 2.66 19.85
N VAL A 7 -2.93 3.45 20.04
CA VAL A 7 -3.09 4.89 20.22
C VAL A 7 -3.20 5.57 18.87
N VAL A 8 -4.28 6.32 18.67
CA VAL A 8 -4.50 7.14 17.47
C VAL A 8 -4.53 8.61 17.86
N MET A 9 -3.86 9.44 17.09
CA MET A 9 -3.73 10.87 17.36
C MET A 9 -3.91 11.68 16.07
N ALA A 10 -4.60 12.82 16.19
CA ALA A 10 -4.64 13.84 15.15
C ALA A 10 -3.81 15.06 15.55
N PHE A 11 -3.14 15.62 14.57
CA PHE A 11 -2.32 16.82 14.72
C PHE A 11 -2.75 17.87 13.68
N ASN A 12 -2.68 19.12 14.05
CA ASN A 12 -2.81 20.21 13.11
C ASN A 12 -1.56 20.24 12.21
N ALA A 13 -1.75 20.15 10.89
CA ALA A 13 -0.65 20.07 9.94
C ALA A 13 0.22 21.35 9.87
N GLN A 14 -0.37 22.51 10.24
CA GLN A 14 0.35 23.80 10.16
C GLN A 14 1.26 24.07 11.36
N ASN A 15 0.87 23.63 12.56
CA ASN A 15 1.57 23.98 13.79
C ASN A 15 2.00 22.78 14.65
N GLY A 16 1.63 21.56 14.25
CA GLY A 16 1.98 20.32 14.95
C GLY A 16 1.21 20.10 16.27
N ASN A 17 0.25 20.96 16.62
CA ASN A 17 -0.52 20.81 17.86
C ASN A 17 -1.46 19.61 17.78
N ARG A 18 -1.45 18.77 18.82
CA ARG A 18 -2.37 17.66 18.93
C ARG A 18 -3.80 18.15 19.11
N GLN A 19 -4.69 17.73 18.23
CA GLN A 19 -6.13 18.06 18.27
C GLN A 19 -6.88 17.08 19.17
N TRP A 20 -6.65 15.79 19.01
CA TRP A 20 -7.24 14.75 19.84
C TRP A 20 -6.33 13.53 19.94
N ARG A 21 -6.60 12.67 20.93
CA ARG A 21 -5.96 11.38 21.18
C ARG A 21 -7.00 10.40 21.68
N ILE A 22 -7.01 9.21 21.12
CA ILE A 22 -7.83 8.09 21.57
C ILE A 22 -6.92 6.86 21.78
N ASP A 23 -7.26 6.05 22.76
CA ASP A 23 -6.70 4.74 22.99
C ASP A 23 -7.78 3.70 22.69
N LEU A 24 -7.50 2.80 21.76
CA LEU A 24 -8.45 1.80 21.29
C LEU A 24 -8.48 0.55 22.14
N ASP A 25 -7.56 0.44 23.13
CA ASP A 25 -7.37 -0.74 24.00
C ASP A 25 -7.15 -2.05 23.21
N THR A 26 -6.65 -1.94 21.98
CA THR A 26 -6.39 -3.09 21.11
C THR A 26 -5.18 -2.83 20.21
N PRO A 27 -4.26 -3.82 20.06
CA PRO A 27 -3.12 -3.68 19.18
C PRO A 27 -3.55 -3.58 17.71
N LEU A 28 -3.02 -2.58 17.02
CA LEU A 28 -3.20 -2.40 15.58
C LEU A 28 -2.21 -3.24 14.78
N SER A 29 -2.64 -3.73 13.63
CA SER A 29 -1.79 -4.46 12.69
C SER A 29 -1.79 -3.86 11.30
N SER A 30 -2.82 -3.12 10.91
CA SER A 30 -2.87 -2.43 9.63
C SER A 30 -2.31 -1.01 9.70
N ALA A 31 -1.90 -0.49 8.54
CA ALA A 31 -1.76 0.94 8.36
C ALA A 31 -3.14 1.63 8.44
N LEU A 32 -3.13 2.91 8.83
CA LEU A 32 -4.30 3.77 8.88
C LEU A 32 -4.63 4.28 7.48
N ASN A 33 -5.91 4.27 7.13
CA ASN A 33 -6.41 4.95 5.93
C ASN A 33 -7.43 6.03 6.31
N ALA A 34 -7.29 7.21 5.72
CA ALA A 34 -8.17 8.37 5.93
C ALA A 34 -8.94 8.68 4.64
N ILE A 35 -10.23 8.49 4.65
CA ILE A 35 -11.09 8.72 3.48
C ILE A 35 -12.35 9.47 3.89
N ALA A 36 -12.58 10.61 3.25
CA ALA A 36 -13.82 11.40 3.38
C ALA A 36 -14.27 11.61 4.82
N GLY A 37 -13.34 12.09 5.67
CA GLY A 37 -13.61 12.46 7.06
C GLY A 37 -13.67 11.30 8.05
N LYS A 38 -13.35 10.08 7.61
CA LYS A 38 -13.27 8.88 8.46
C LYS A 38 -11.89 8.26 8.40
N LEU A 39 -11.46 7.67 9.52
CA LEU A 39 -10.25 6.86 9.61
C LEU A 39 -10.65 5.40 9.72
N TYR A 40 -9.94 4.53 9.02
CA TYR A 40 -10.17 3.08 9.06
C TYR A 40 -8.90 2.36 9.45
N LEU A 41 -9.02 1.41 10.37
CA LEU A 41 -7.94 0.65 10.97
C LEU A 41 -8.33 -0.83 11.08
N GLY A 42 -7.34 -1.69 10.96
CA GLY A 42 -7.49 -3.12 11.20
C GLY A 42 -6.63 -3.59 12.37
N THR A 43 -7.06 -4.63 13.05
CA THR A 43 -6.40 -5.19 14.24
C THR A 43 -5.94 -6.62 14.01
N ARG A 44 -5.05 -7.11 14.89
CA ARG A 44 -4.61 -8.51 14.93
C ARG A 44 -5.74 -9.51 15.12
N ASN A 45 -6.80 -9.10 15.81
CA ASN A 45 -7.92 -9.99 16.14
C ASN A 45 -9.03 -9.94 15.08
N GLY A 46 -8.77 -9.34 13.91
CA GLY A 46 -9.76 -9.21 12.84
C GLY A 46 -10.86 -8.18 13.14
N GLU A 47 -10.61 -7.24 14.03
CA GLU A 47 -11.53 -6.11 14.22
C GLU A 47 -11.17 -4.99 13.23
N VAL A 48 -12.20 -4.36 12.67
CA VAL A 48 -12.11 -3.19 11.81
C VAL A 48 -12.81 -2.04 12.53
N ILE A 49 -12.12 -0.90 12.64
CA ILE A 49 -12.59 0.24 13.41
C ILE A 49 -12.72 1.45 12.50
N ALA A 50 -13.88 2.09 12.52
CA ALA A 50 -14.11 3.39 11.89
C ALA A 50 -14.18 4.50 12.94
N ILE A 51 -13.42 5.57 12.71
CA ILE A 51 -13.27 6.70 13.64
C ILE A 51 -13.59 7.99 12.89
N ASP A 52 -14.32 8.90 13.51
CA ASP A 52 -14.51 10.24 12.98
C ASP A 52 -13.20 11.03 13.05
N GLN A 53 -12.77 11.57 11.92
CA GLN A 53 -11.49 12.29 11.82
C GLN A 53 -11.48 13.60 12.61
N ARG A 54 -12.66 14.21 12.89
CA ARG A 54 -12.77 15.53 13.52
C ARG A 54 -12.46 15.49 15.01
N ASP A 55 -12.94 14.45 15.72
CA ASP A 55 -12.92 14.39 17.17
C ASP A 55 -12.37 13.06 17.74
N GLY A 56 -12.09 12.08 16.88
CA GLY A 56 -11.59 10.77 17.28
C GLY A 56 -12.65 9.83 17.86
N SER A 57 -13.95 10.17 17.76
CA SER A 57 -15.03 9.30 18.22
C SER A 57 -15.12 8.04 17.35
N ILE A 58 -15.40 6.89 17.97
CA ILE A 58 -15.59 5.62 17.24
C ILE A 58 -17.02 5.60 16.72
N ASP A 59 -17.16 5.51 15.38
CA ASP A 59 -18.46 5.38 14.75
C ASP A 59 -19.01 3.96 14.87
N TRP A 60 -18.17 2.98 14.53
CA TRP A 60 -18.53 1.58 14.59
C TRP A 60 -17.29 0.68 14.69
N ARG A 61 -17.51 -0.56 15.12
CA ARG A 61 -16.56 -1.67 15.08
C ARG A 61 -17.22 -2.83 14.36
N ALA A 62 -16.48 -3.51 13.49
CA ALA A 62 -16.91 -4.72 12.78
C ALA A 62 -15.85 -5.80 12.94
N ARG A 63 -16.20 -7.05 12.66
CA ARG A 63 -15.26 -8.17 12.73
C ARG A 63 -15.21 -8.86 11.38
N VAL A 64 -13.98 -9.15 10.92
CA VAL A 64 -13.69 -9.99 9.75
C VAL A 64 -13.05 -11.29 10.19
N SER A 65 -12.78 -12.20 9.25
CA SER A 65 -12.39 -13.59 9.51
C SER A 65 -11.05 -13.74 10.23
N SER A 66 -10.09 -12.84 10.01
CA SER A 66 -8.72 -12.97 10.53
C SER A 66 -8.02 -11.62 10.63
N GLU A 67 -6.74 -11.61 11.02
CA GLU A 67 -5.89 -10.43 11.14
C GLU A 67 -5.93 -9.57 9.86
N VAL A 68 -5.97 -8.25 10.04
CA VAL A 68 -5.97 -7.26 8.96
C VAL A 68 -4.62 -6.54 8.95
N LEU A 69 -3.79 -6.80 7.95
CA LEU A 69 -2.48 -6.16 7.79
C LEU A 69 -2.50 -4.99 6.81
N ALA A 70 -3.22 -5.11 5.70
CA ALA A 70 -3.38 -4.02 4.74
C ALA A 70 -4.33 -2.95 5.28
N ALA A 71 -4.07 -1.70 4.92
CA ALA A 71 -4.98 -0.61 5.24
C ALA A 71 -6.33 -0.83 4.55
N PRO A 72 -7.47 -0.82 5.27
CA PRO A 72 -8.79 -0.91 4.67
C PRO A 72 -9.00 0.21 3.63
N GLN A 73 -9.60 -0.12 2.49
CA GLN A 73 -9.82 0.82 1.38
C GLN A 73 -11.31 1.07 1.17
N ALA A 74 -11.68 2.28 0.80
CA ALA A 74 -13.11 2.62 0.67
C ALA A 74 -13.43 3.40 -0.60
N ASN A 75 -14.66 3.19 -1.09
CA ASN A 75 -15.36 4.13 -1.95
C ASN A 75 -16.43 4.89 -1.16
N GLN A 76 -17.45 5.42 -1.81
CA GLN A 76 -18.51 6.17 -1.13
C GLN A 76 -19.42 5.27 -0.25
N GLN A 77 -19.59 3.99 -0.57
CA GLN A 77 -20.56 3.08 0.05
C GLN A 77 -19.91 1.92 0.80
N LEU A 78 -18.78 1.41 0.32
CA LEU A 78 -18.13 0.22 0.82
C LEU A 78 -16.78 0.51 1.46
N LEU A 79 -16.46 -0.25 2.49
CA LEU A 79 -15.11 -0.43 3.00
C LEU A 79 -14.67 -1.86 2.66
N ILE A 80 -13.58 -1.99 1.91
CA ILE A 80 -13.00 -3.26 1.50
C ILE A 80 -11.84 -3.59 2.42
N VAL A 81 -11.88 -4.77 3.01
CA VAL A 81 -10.90 -5.27 3.97
C VAL A 81 -10.37 -6.61 3.47
N GLN A 82 -9.06 -6.75 3.39
CA GLN A 82 -8.41 -8.03 3.12
C GLN A 82 -7.75 -8.56 4.39
N SER A 83 -8.10 -9.78 4.78
CA SER A 83 -7.52 -10.48 5.93
C SER A 83 -6.47 -11.51 5.48
N ILE A 84 -5.58 -11.90 6.42
CA ILE A 84 -4.42 -12.75 6.10
C ILE A 84 -4.79 -14.18 5.69
N ASP A 85 -6.01 -14.62 5.95
CA ASP A 85 -6.55 -15.90 5.51
C ASP A 85 -7.06 -15.89 4.05
N GLY A 86 -6.87 -14.77 3.34
CA GLY A 86 -7.23 -14.59 1.93
C GLY A 86 -8.68 -14.21 1.69
N GLN A 87 -9.43 -13.90 2.74
CA GLN A 87 -10.76 -13.34 2.56
C GLN A 87 -10.71 -11.85 2.26
N VAL A 88 -11.58 -11.42 1.36
CA VAL A 88 -11.86 -10.01 1.07
C VAL A 88 -13.29 -9.74 1.48
N THR A 89 -13.47 -8.93 2.49
CA THR A 89 -14.77 -8.57 3.06
C THR A 89 -15.15 -7.16 2.67
N ALA A 90 -16.31 -6.96 2.10
CA ALA A 90 -16.91 -5.64 1.94
C ALA A 90 -17.85 -5.35 3.10
N LEU A 91 -17.61 -4.25 3.75
CA LEU A 91 -18.45 -3.70 4.80
C LEU A 91 -19.20 -2.47 4.28
N ASP A 92 -20.41 -2.28 4.73
CA ASP A 92 -21.12 -1.01 4.57
C ASP A 92 -20.34 0.09 5.28
N ARG A 93 -19.94 1.11 4.55
CA ARG A 93 -19.07 2.15 5.09
C ARG A 93 -19.67 2.95 6.23
N ALA A 94 -21.01 3.12 6.24
CA ALA A 94 -21.71 3.91 7.24
C ALA A 94 -21.93 3.14 8.55
N SER A 95 -22.18 1.82 8.46
CA SER A 95 -22.61 1.01 9.60
C SER A 95 -21.63 -0.10 10.01
N GLY A 96 -20.65 -0.45 9.17
CA GLY A 96 -19.78 -1.61 9.38
C GLY A 96 -20.46 -2.96 9.10
N ALA A 97 -21.71 -2.98 8.61
CA ALA A 97 -22.40 -4.22 8.30
C ALA A 97 -21.76 -4.92 7.09
N GLU A 98 -21.59 -6.25 7.18
CA GLU A 98 -21.08 -7.06 6.08
C GLU A 98 -22.04 -7.01 4.88
N ARG A 99 -21.50 -6.79 3.68
CA ARG A 99 -22.22 -6.77 2.42
C ARG A 99 -21.98 -8.04 1.60
N TRP A 100 -20.72 -8.40 1.47
CA TRP A 100 -20.29 -9.62 0.79
C TRP A 100 -18.90 -10.05 1.24
N VAL A 101 -18.57 -11.31 0.99
CA VAL A 101 -17.25 -11.91 1.21
C VAL A 101 -16.82 -12.65 -0.05
N TYR A 102 -15.59 -12.40 -0.47
CA TYR A 102 -14.88 -13.18 -1.49
C TYR A 102 -13.77 -13.98 -0.83
N THR A 103 -13.65 -15.25 -1.14
CA THR A 103 -12.61 -16.14 -0.59
C THR A 103 -11.73 -16.67 -1.71
N SER A 104 -10.43 -16.46 -1.60
CA SER A 104 -9.45 -17.03 -2.51
C SER A 104 -8.75 -18.25 -1.91
N SER A 105 -8.22 -19.13 -2.77
CA SER A 105 -7.34 -20.21 -2.31
C SER A 105 -6.01 -19.62 -1.78
N GLN A 106 -5.60 -20.06 -0.59
CA GLN A 106 -4.33 -19.67 0.00
C GLN A 106 -3.25 -20.74 -0.22
N PRO A 107 -2.01 -20.37 -0.55
CA PRO A 107 -0.89 -21.29 -0.51
C PRO A 107 -0.58 -21.70 0.95
N ALA A 108 0.09 -22.84 1.11
CA ALA A 108 0.46 -23.37 2.43
C ALA A 108 1.41 -22.44 3.20
N LEU A 109 2.21 -21.66 2.49
CA LEU A 109 3.11 -20.64 3.04
C LEU A 109 2.88 -19.32 2.30
N THR A 110 2.67 -18.23 3.05
CA THR A 110 2.51 -16.88 2.53
C THR A 110 3.55 -15.96 3.15
N LEU A 111 3.89 -14.88 2.47
CA LEU A 111 4.49 -13.73 3.15
C LEU A 111 3.48 -13.24 4.17
N ARG A 112 3.94 -12.79 5.33
CA ARG A 112 3.06 -12.09 6.28
C ARG A 112 2.76 -10.68 5.74
N GLY A 113 2.02 -10.63 4.66
CA GLY A 113 1.54 -9.44 3.99
C GLY A 113 0.16 -9.74 3.43
N SER A 114 -0.69 -8.76 3.32
CA SER A 114 -1.90 -8.82 2.54
C SER A 114 -1.84 -7.70 1.52
N GLY A 115 -2.23 -7.98 0.29
CA GLY A 115 -2.32 -6.97 -0.75
C GLY A 115 -3.25 -5.85 -0.32
N THR A 116 -2.88 -4.61 -0.56
CA THR A 116 -3.79 -3.50 -0.34
C THR A 116 -4.76 -3.43 -1.53
N PRO A 117 -6.07 -3.57 -1.32
CA PRO A 117 -7.04 -3.48 -2.41
C PRO A 117 -7.01 -2.09 -3.06
N MET A 118 -7.30 -2.01 -4.35
CA MET A 118 -7.60 -0.75 -5.03
C MET A 118 -9.10 -0.69 -5.30
N VAL A 119 -9.80 0.19 -4.60
CA VAL A 119 -11.26 0.32 -4.69
C VAL A 119 -11.61 1.50 -5.56
N ILE A 120 -12.28 1.22 -6.68
CA ILE A 120 -12.87 2.22 -7.58
C ILE A 120 -14.28 1.76 -7.95
N ASP A 121 -15.12 2.66 -8.43
CA ASP A 121 -16.43 2.24 -8.94
C ASP A 121 -16.33 1.90 -10.45
N PRO A 122 -16.93 0.77 -10.85
CA PRO A 122 -17.75 -0.19 -10.09
C PRO A 122 -17.01 -1.43 -9.55
N VAL A 123 -15.66 -1.42 -9.50
CA VAL A 123 -14.86 -2.62 -9.23
C VAL A 123 -13.82 -2.43 -8.14
N THR A 124 -13.35 -3.53 -7.59
CA THR A 124 -12.19 -3.60 -6.69
C THR A 124 -11.15 -4.54 -7.27
N PHE A 125 -9.90 -4.08 -7.35
CA PHE A 125 -8.74 -4.90 -7.71
C PHE A 125 -8.05 -5.39 -6.44
N VAL A 126 -7.81 -6.71 -6.35
CA VAL A 126 -7.24 -7.34 -5.17
C VAL A 126 -6.06 -8.23 -5.55
N GLY A 127 -4.88 -7.92 -5.03
CA GLY A 127 -3.72 -8.80 -5.08
C GLY A 127 -3.87 -9.94 -4.08
N LEU A 128 -3.59 -11.17 -4.51
CA LEU A 128 -3.74 -12.37 -3.72
C LEU A 128 -2.37 -13.04 -3.46
N ALA A 129 -2.23 -13.68 -2.32
CA ALA A 129 -0.99 -14.37 -1.91
C ALA A 129 -0.64 -15.58 -2.80
N ASN A 130 -1.56 -16.06 -3.64
CA ASN A 130 -1.30 -17.09 -4.64
C ASN A 130 -0.73 -16.54 -5.95
N GLY A 131 -0.36 -15.26 -5.99
CA GLY A 131 0.20 -14.58 -7.16
C GLY A 131 -0.83 -14.20 -8.23
N ARG A 132 -2.12 -14.24 -7.91
CA ARG A 132 -3.21 -13.80 -8.81
C ARG A 132 -3.69 -12.39 -8.45
N LEU A 133 -4.11 -11.67 -9.45
CA LEU A 133 -4.91 -10.46 -9.32
C LEU A 133 -6.35 -10.80 -9.63
N ALA A 134 -7.27 -10.47 -8.74
CA ALA A 134 -8.71 -10.60 -8.96
C ALA A 134 -9.35 -9.22 -9.11
N THR A 135 -10.33 -9.11 -10.00
CA THR A 135 -11.20 -7.95 -10.12
C THR A 135 -12.60 -8.35 -9.69
N LEU A 136 -13.09 -7.70 -8.66
CA LEU A 136 -14.38 -8.01 -8.03
C LEU A 136 -15.41 -6.93 -8.35
N ASP A 137 -16.64 -7.32 -8.64
CA ASP A 137 -17.78 -6.41 -8.75
C ASP A 137 -18.13 -5.85 -7.36
N ASN A 138 -18.17 -4.56 -7.19
CA ASN A 138 -18.40 -3.91 -5.88
C ASN A 138 -19.78 -4.20 -5.29
N ARG A 139 -20.78 -4.54 -6.11
CA ARG A 139 -22.16 -4.79 -5.63
C ARG A 139 -22.33 -6.18 -5.08
N SER A 140 -21.66 -7.19 -5.69
CA SER A 140 -21.87 -8.60 -5.41
C SER A 140 -20.66 -9.33 -4.82
N GLY A 141 -19.45 -8.76 -4.95
CA GLY A 141 -18.21 -9.45 -4.60
C GLY A 141 -17.81 -10.56 -5.57
N GLN A 142 -18.57 -10.75 -6.67
CA GLN A 142 -18.26 -11.78 -7.64
C GLN A 142 -17.04 -11.39 -8.49
N PRO A 143 -16.12 -12.33 -8.78
CA PRO A 143 -14.99 -12.05 -9.66
C PRO A 143 -15.48 -11.85 -11.10
N LEU A 144 -15.05 -10.74 -11.69
CA LEU A 144 -15.28 -10.43 -13.11
C LEU A 144 -14.21 -11.09 -13.97
N TRP A 145 -12.96 -11.01 -13.52
CA TRP A 145 -11.83 -11.73 -14.10
C TRP A 145 -10.73 -11.93 -13.06
N GLU A 146 -9.87 -12.91 -13.30
CA GLU A 146 -8.65 -13.16 -12.55
C GLU A 146 -7.48 -13.40 -13.50
N GLN A 147 -6.32 -12.83 -13.17
CA GLN A 147 -5.10 -12.97 -13.95
C GLN A 147 -3.95 -13.47 -13.08
N GLN A 148 -3.19 -14.47 -13.58
CA GLN A 148 -1.96 -14.92 -12.92
C GLN A 148 -0.84 -13.91 -13.20
N ILE A 149 -0.38 -13.22 -12.16
CA ILE A 149 0.70 -12.21 -12.24
C ILE A 149 2.05 -12.85 -11.93
N ALA A 150 2.15 -13.62 -10.84
CA ALA A 150 3.36 -14.32 -10.46
C ALA A 150 3.07 -15.81 -10.30
N THR A 151 3.95 -16.66 -10.84
CA THR A 151 3.83 -18.12 -10.74
C THR A 151 4.88 -18.63 -9.77
N PRO A 152 4.47 -19.37 -8.71
CA PRO A 152 5.42 -20.00 -7.79
C PRO A 152 6.45 -20.86 -8.53
N ARG A 153 7.73 -20.59 -8.36
CA ARG A 153 8.83 -21.34 -8.99
C ARG A 153 9.90 -21.64 -7.95
N GLY A 154 10.48 -22.83 -7.99
CA GLY A 154 11.56 -23.23 -7.10
C GLY A 154 11.38 -24.64 -6.54
N ARG A 155 12.38 -25.10 -5.80
CA ARG A 155 12.46 -26.45 -5.21
C ARG A 155 11.95 -26.50 -3.78
N SER A 156 12.08 -25.39 -3.04
CA SER A 156 11.63 -25.25 -1.67
C SER A 156 10.34 -24.40 -1.58
N GLU A 157 9.61 -24.53 -0.49
CA GLU A 157 8.42 -23.70 -0.22
C GLU A 157 8.76 -22.21 -0.16
N VAL A 158 9.96 -21.86 0.36
CA VAL A 158 10.44 -20.47 0.45
C VAL A 158 10.71 -19.90 -0.94
N GLU A 159 11.34 -20.66 -1.83
CA GLU A 159 11.58 -20.24 -3.23
C GLU A 159 10.27 -20.05 -4.01
N ARG A 160 9.20 -20.76 -3.62
CA ARG A 160 7.88 -20.67 -4.26
C ARG A 160 7.02 -19.54 -3.74
N LEU A 161 7.47 -18.82 -2.71
CA LEU A 161 6.72 -17.68 -2.20
C LEU A 161 6.56 -16.63 -3.31
N VAL A 162 5.32 -16.30 -3.60
CA VAL A 162 4.92 -15.17 -4.45
C VAL A 162 3.82 -14.41 -3.72
N ASP A 163 3.76 -13.11 -3.88
CA ASP A 163 2.72 -12.29 -3.28
C ASP A 163 2.52 -11.00 -4.08
N LEU A 164 1.29 -10.52 -4.11
CA LEU A 164 0.92 -9.21 -4.66
C LEU A 164 0.57 -8.26 -3.50
N ALA A 165 1.56 -7.96 -2.66
CA ALA A 165 1.37 -7.14 -1.46
C ALA A 165 1.18 -5.64 -1.77
N GLY A 166 1.76 -5.15 -2.87
CA GLY A 166 1.58 -3.77 -3.31
C GLY A 166 0.14 -3.49 -3.78
N GLN A 167 -0.35 -2.27 -3.52
CA GLN A 167 -1.62 -1.83 -4.10
C GLN A 167 -1.46 -1.68 -5.62
N PRO A 168 -2.37 -2.22 -6.44
CA PRO A 168 -2.41 -1.93 -7.86
C PRO A 168 -2.55 -0.42 -8.14
N VAL A 169 -2.00 0.06 -9.25
CA VAL A 169 -2.08 1.46 -9.66
C VAL A 169 -2.73 1.56 -11.03
N LEU A 170 -3.80 2.35 -11.13
CA LEU A 170 -4.54 2.54 -12.38
C LEU A 170 -4.16 3.88 -13.01
N SER A 171 -3.81 3.86 -14.30
CA SER A 171 -3.63 5.07 -15.09
C SER A 171 -4.96 5.61 -15.64
N PRO A 172 -5.01 6.91 -15.99
CA PRO A 172 -6.23 7.51 -16.57
C PRO A 172 -6.69 6.86 -17.88
N ASP A 173 -5.79 6.24 -18.62
CA ASP A 173 -6.07 5.54 -19.89
C ASP A 173 -6.38 4.04 -19.71
N GLY A 174 -6.60 3.58 -18.48
CA GLY A 174 -7.08 2.23 -18.19
C GLY A 174 -5.99 1.15 -18.09
N ARG A 175 -4.72 1.52 -17.98
CA ARG A 175 -3.64 0.55 -17.68
C ARG A 175 -3.53 0.32 -16.17
N LEU A 176 -3.53 -0.93 -15.77
CA LEU A 176 -3.40 -1.34 -14.38
C LEU A 176 -2.01 -1.92 -14.14
N PHE A 177 -1.24 -1.30 -13.26
CA PHE A 177 0.12 -1.73 -12.91
C PHE A 177 0.12 -2.51 -11.60
N VAL A 178 0.77 -3.67 -11.61
CA VAL A 178 0.85 -4.58 -10.49
C VAL A 178 2.29 -5.03 -10.29
N THR A 179 2.75 -4.99 -9.05
CA THR A 179 4.05 -5.52 -8.63
C THR A 179 3.86 -6.85 -7.91
N SER A 180 4.83 -7.75 -8.02
CA SER A 180 4.81 -9.01 -7.28
C SER A 180 6.17 -9.31 -6.66
N TYR A 181 6.13 -9.80 -5.43
CA TYR A 181 7.29 -10.39 -4.77
C TYR A 181 7.71 -11.65 -5.50
N ASN A 182 9.03 -11.84 -5.66
CA ASN A 182 9.63 -12.98 -6.35
C ASN A 182 9.07 -13.21 -7.77
N GLY A 183 8.66 -12.15 -8.42
CA GLY A 183 7.96 -12.18 -9.69
C GLY A 183 8.35 -11.05 -10.64
N ARG A 184 7.39 -10.24 -11.01
CA ARG A 184 7.51 -9.23 -12.07
C ARG A 184 6.62 -8.01 -11.82
N VAL A 185 6.89 -6.94 -12.54
CA VAL A 185 5.97 -5.81 -12.74
C VAL A 185 5.19 -6.07 -14.02
N VAL A 186 3.88 -5.95 -13.96
CA VAL A 186 2.98 -6.22 -15.08
C VAL A 186 2.05 -5.03 -15.29
N ALA A 187 1.88 -4.64 -16.55
CA ALA A 187 0.78 -3.77 -16.95
C ALA A 187 -0.32 -4.59 -17.61
N LEU A 188 -1.55 -4.35 -17.19
CA LEU A 188 -2.74 -5.02 -17.67
C LEU A 188 -3.71 -3.99 -18.24
N GLU A 189 -4.54 -4.43 -19.15
CA GLU A 189 -5.77 -3.72 -19.52
C GLU A 189 -6.79 -3.96 -18.39
N ALA A 190 -7.29 -2.88 -17.77
CA ALA A 190 -8.04 -2.97 -16.51
C ALA A 190 -9.42 -3.62 -16.63
N THR A 191 -10.07 -3.59 -17.82
CA THR A 191 -11.44 -4.09 -18.01
C THR A 191 -11.50 -5.61 -18.18
N GLN A 192 -10.49 -6.22 -18.80
CA GLN A 192 -10.48 -7.66 -19.11
C GLN A 192 -9.27 -8.42 -18.55
N GLY A 193 -8.30 -7.70 -17.96
CA GLY A 193 -7.10 -8.31 -17.38
C GLY A 193 -6.05 -8.78 -18.40
N GLY A 194 -6.16 -8.35 -19.65
CA GLY A 194 -5.18 -8.68 -20.69
C GLY A 194 -3.82 -8.07 -20.39
N VAL A 195 -2.74 -8.88 -20.47
CA VAL A 195 -1.37 -8.41 -20.24
C VAL A 195 -0.92 -7.55 -21.43
N LEU A 196 -0.51 -6.32 -21.14
CA LEU A 196 0.04 -5.37 -22.11
C LEU A 196 1.57 -5.52 -22.22
N TRP A 197 2.24 -5.57 -21.08
CA TRP A 197 3.67 -5.84 -20.98
C TRP A 197 4.02 -6.39 -19.59
N GLU A 198 5.20 -6.99 -19.48
CA GLU A 198 5.76 -7.48 -18.23
C GLU A 198 7.28 -7.26 -18.20
N THR A 199 7.80 -6.96 -17.01
CA THR A 199 9.23 -6.77 -16.77
C THR A 199 9.65 -7.58 -15.54
N SER A 200 10.73 -8.38 -15.66
CA SER A 200 11.26 -9.15 -14.53
C SER A 200 11.87 -8.21 -13.49
N LEU A 201 11.11 -7.96 -12.45
CA LEU A 201 11.47 -7.04 -11.36
C LEU A 201 10.66 -7.40 -10.11
N SER A 202 11.31 -7.94 -9.09
CA SER A 202 10.67 -8.32 -7.83
C SER A 202 10.40 -7.10 -6.97
N SER A 203 9.15 -6.92 -6.55
CA SER A 203 8.76 -5.85 -5.62
C SER A 203 7.48 -6.20 -4.86
N ARG A 204 7.52 -6.01 -3.55
CA ARG A 204 6.34 -6.06 -2.66
C ARG A 204 5.68 -4.69 -2.45
N HIS A 205 6.25 -3.64 -3.00
CA HIS A 205 5.84 -2.26 -2.76
C HIS A 205 4.81 -1.78 -3.78
N THR A 206 3.92 -0.90 -3.32
CA THR A 206 3.05 -0.13 -4.21
C THR A 206 3.90 0.79 -5.10
N PRO A 207 3.81 0.70 -6.42
CA PRO A 207 4.54 1.59 -7.31
C PRO A 207 3.92 2.99 -7.33
N VAL A 208 4.62 3.95 -7.91
CA VAL A 208 4.11 5.32 -8.14
C VAL A 208 4.10 5.61 -9.64
N LEU A 209 2.94 6.00 -10.14
CA LEU A 209 2.78 6.45 -11.53
C LEU A 209 2.76 7.98 -11.57
N VAL A 210 3.65 8.59 -12.36
CA VAL A 210 3.67 10.03 -12.61
C VAL A 210 3.78 10.28 -14.11
N GLY A 211 2.73 10.83 -14.69
CA GLY A 211 2.65 10.95 -16.16
C GLY A 211 2.77 9.58 -16.84
N ASN A 212 3.80 9.37 -17.64
CA ASN A 212 4.08 8.10 -18.31
C ASN A 212 5.28 7.34 -17.70
N THR A 213 5.65 7.65 -16.46
CA THR A 213 6.74 6.95 -15.75
C THR A 213 6.20 6.21 -14.54
N LEU A 214 6.49 4.93 -14.46
CA LEU A 214 6.19 4.06 -13.32
C LEU A 214 7.45 3.87 -12.48
N PHE A 215 7.42 4.32 -11.23
CA PHE A 215 8.52 4.15 -10.29
C PHE A 215 8.28 2.98 -9.37
N VAL A 216 9.26 2.10 -9.29
CA VAL A 216 9.22 0.86 -8.49
C VAL A 216 10.41 0.81 -7.56
N VAL A 217 10.18 0.47 -6.29
CA VAL A 217 11.24 0.07 -5.36
C VAL A 217 11.29 -1.45 -5.34
N THR A 218 12.44 -2.03 -5.63
CA THR A 218 12.63 -3.48 -5.66
C THR A 218 12.81 -4.06 -4.25
N ASP A 219 12.66 -5.38 -4.11
CA ASP A 219 12.93 -6.07 -2.85
C ASP A 219 14.38 -5.96 -2.39
N ASP A 220 15.32 -5.77 -3.35
CA ASP A 220 16.75 -5.50 -3.08
C ASP A 220 17.05 -4.02 -2.82
N SER A 221 15.99 -3.19 -2.70
CA SER A 221 16.10 -1.75 -2.40
C SER A 221 16.71 -0.90 -3.53
N GLN A 222 16.60 -1.34 -4.77
CA GLN A 222 16.88 -0.49 -5.92
C GLN A 222 15.64 0.35 -6.26
N VAL A 223 15.85 1.54 -6.81
CA VAL A 223 14.77 2.38 -7.32
C VAL A 223 14.84 2.41 -8.84
N VAL A 224 13.76 1.99 -9.49
CA VAL A 224 13.70 1.82 -10.94
C VAL A 224 12.58 2.64 -11.53
N ALA A 225 12.87 3.36 -12.61
CA ALA A 225 11.87 4.03 -13.44
C ALA A 225 11.63 3.23 -14.72
N LEU A 226 10.36 2.94 -14.98
CA LEU A 226 9.92 2.26 -16.20
C LEU A 226 9.05 3.21 -17.03
N ASP A 227 9.17 3.13 -18.36
CA ASP A 227 8.18 3.71 -19.25
C ASP A 227 6.86 2.96 -19.08
N ALA A 228 5.82 3.64 -18.67
CA ALA A 228 4.54 3.02 -18.32
C ALA A 228 3.79 2.45 -19.55
N ALA A 229 4.13 2.86 -20.78
CA ALA A 229 3.51 2.32 -21.99
C ALA A 229 4.14 1.01 -22.45
N SER A 230 5.46 0.83 -22.24
CA SER A 230 6.23 -0.30 -22.78
C SER A 230 6.86 -1.20 -21.72
N GLY A 231 6.99 -0.75 -20.47
CA GLY A 231 7.71 -1.46 -19.42
C GLY A 231 9.24 -1.40 -19.56
N GLN A 232 9.76 -0.58 -20.50
CA GLN A 232 11.19 -0.42 -20.67
C GLN A 232 11.79 0.38 -19.50
N GLU A 233 12.97 -0.06 -19.02
CA GLU A 233 13.71 0.66 -18.00
C GLU A 233 14.25 1.96 -18.55
N LEU A 234 13.93 3.08 -17.89
CA LEU A 234 14.44 4.42 -18.22
C LEU A 234 15.72 4.70 -17.44
N TRP A 235 15.73 4.38 -16.15
CA TRP A 235 16.89 4.45 -15.29
C TRP A 235 16.73 3.54 -14.06
N ARG A 236 17.86 3.25 -13.42
CA ARG A 236 17.97 2.50 -12.18
C ARG A 236 18.95 3.19 -11.24
N ASN A 237 18.58 3.28 -9.98
CA ASN A 237 19.47 3.68 -8.89
C ASN A 237 19.65 2.49 -7.94
N ASP A 238 20.88 2.03 -7.75
CA ASP A 238 21.32 0.94 -6.87
C ASP A 238 22.16 1.45 -5.67
N ASP A 239 22.38 2.76 -5.52
CA ASP A 239 23.14 3.36 -4.40
C ASP A 239 22.56 3.03 -3.02
N LEU A 240 21.28 2.61 -2.96
CA LEU A 240 20.55 2.27 -1.74
C LEU A 240 20.27 0.76 -1.61
N GLU A 241 20.97 -0.08 -2.34
CA GLU A 241 20.83 -1.55 -2.27
C GLU A 241 20.96 -2.04 -0.82
N ASP A 242 20.17 -3.05 -0.45
CA ASP A 242 20.08 -3.65 0.88
C ASP A 242 19.68 -2.72 2.04
N ARG A 243 19.15 -1.52 1.75
CA ARG A 243 18.73 -0.58 2.79
C ARG A 243 17.28 -0.71 3.25
N TRP A 244 16.57 -1.76 2.79
CA TRP A 244 15.18 -2.03 3.16
C TRP A 244 14.28 -0.82 2.97
N LEU A 245 14.28 -0.31 1.77
CA LEU A 245 13.53 0.89 1.41
C LEU A 245 12.03 0.70 1.57
N THR A 246 11.35 1.78 1.90
CA THR A 246 9.89 1.86 1.86
C THR A 246 9.38 1.97 0.43
N ALA A 247 8.06 1.76 0.22
CA ALA A 247 7.43 2.20 -1.01
C ALA A 247 7.71 3.70 -1.27
N PRO A 248 7.85 4.13 -2.54
CA PRO A 248 8.18 5.52 -2.86
C PRO A 248 6.95 6.42 -2.71
N ALA A 249 7.17 7.67 -2.28
CA ALA A 249 6.22 8.76 -2.42
C ALA A 249 6.77 9.76 -3.44
N PHE A 250 5.90 10.44 -4.19
CA PHE A 250 6.31 11.46 -5.15
C PHE A 250 5.89 12.85 -4.65
N ALA A 251 6.83 13.80 -4.68
CA ALA A 251 6.58 15.18 -4.31
C ALA A 251 7.53 16.10 -5.10
N ASP A 252 6.99 17.10 -5.76
CA ASP A 252 7.73 18.17 -6.43
C ASP A 252 8.91 17.68 -7.32
N GLY A 253 8.63 16.72 -8.20
CA GLY A 253 9.62 16.14 -9.11
C GLY A 253 10.63 15.18 -8.49
N ARG A 254 10.45 14.79 -7.23
CA ARG A 254 11.34 13.90 -6.49
C ARG A 254 10.59 12.70 -5.93
N LEU A 255 11.28 11.59 -5.84
CA LEU A 255 10.82 10.41 -5.08
C LEU A 255 11.39 10.48 -3.67
N ALA A 256 10.56 10.20 -2.68
CA ALA A 256 10.96 10.10 -1.29
C ALA A 256 10.85 8.65 -0.82
N VAL A 257 11.94 8.07 -0.31
CA VAL A 257 12.00 6.72 0.25
C VAL A 257 12.68 6.75 1.62
N GLY A 258 12.13 6.03 2.58
CA GLY A 258 12.74 5.84 3.91
C GLY A 258 13.54 4.55 3.96
N ASP A 259 14.52 4.46 4.86
CA ASP A 259 15.33 3.27 5.06
C ASP A 259 15.34 2.76 6.51
N PHE A 260 15.95 1.57 6.72
CA PHE A 260 16.01 0.92 8.04
C PHE A 260 16.89 1.64 9.06
N GLU A 261 17.81 2.50 8.62
CA GLU A 261 18.63 3.35 9.52
C GLU A 261 17.93 4.68 9.86
N GLY A 262 16.76 4.92 9.25
CA GLY A 262 15.91 6.08 9.50
C GLY A 262 16.29 7.32 8.71
N TYR A 263 16.97 7.15 7.59
CA TYR A 263 17.13 8.19 6.63
C TYR A 263 15.95 8.25 5.66
N LEU A 264 15.54 9.46 5.34
CA LEU A 264 14.70 9.79 4.21
C LEU A 264 15.61 10.26 3.08
N HIS A 265 15.55 9.59 1.94
CA HIS A 265 16.28 9.94 0.72
C HIS A 265 15.34 10.60 -0.27
N LEU A 266 15.81 11.65 -0.95
CA LEU A 266 15.15 12.28 -2.09
C LEU A 266 15.93 11.94 -3.35
N ILE A 267 15.22 11.40 -4.35
CA ILE A 267 15.78 10.96 -5.63
C ILE A 267 15.12 11.81 -6.73
N ASP A 268 15.91 12.40 -7.61
CA ASP A 268 15.39 13.09 -8.78
C ASP A 268 14.61 12.12 -9.67
N ALA A 269 13.35 12.44 -9.96
CA ALA A 269 12.47 11.51 -10.70
C ALA A 269 12.83 11.38 -12.19
N ARG A 270 13.61 12.29 -12.77
CA ARG A 270 14.00 12.26 -14.18
C ARG A 270 15.31 11.49 -14.38
N GLU A 271 16.26 11.68 -13.49
CA GLU A 271 17.64 11.18 -13.64
C GLU A 271 17.96 10.02 -12.69
N GLY A 272 17.15 9.81 -11.66
CA GLY A 272 17.36 8.74 -10.67
C GLY A 272 18.48 9.01 -9.66
N GLN A 273 19.05 10.22 -9.63
CA GLN A 273 20.15 10.58 -8.72
C GLN A 273 19.62 10.97 -7.34
N ILE A 274 20.37 10.62 -6.29
CA ILE A 274 20.07 11.09 -4.92
C ILE A 274 20.41 12.57 -4.83
N VAL A 275 19.40 13.40 -4.62
CA VAL A 275 19.54 14.87 -4.52
C VAL A 275 19.41 15.41 -3.10
N GLY A 276 19.03 14.57 -2.14
CA GLY A 276 18.91 14.97 -0.75
C GLY A 276 18.78 13.79 0.20
N ARG A 277 19.19 14.00 1.44
CA ARG A 277 19.07 13.01 2.50
C ARG A 277 18.97 13.69 3.86
N THR A 278 18.04 13.22 4.69
CA THR A 278 17.95 13.65 6.09
C THR A 278 17.62 12.48 7.00
N ARG A 279 18.12 12.49 8.24
CA ARG A 279 17.80 11.44 9.21
C ARG A 279 16.63 11.85 10.08
N ILE A 280 15.55 11.06 10.05
CA ILE A 280 14.37 11.28 10.87
C ILE A 280 14.59 10.73 12.28
N HIS A 281 14.96 9.46 12.39
CA HIS A 281 15.28 8.81 13.66
C HIS A 281 16.00 7.47 13.45
N LYS A 282 16.92 7.12 14.36
CA LYS A 282 17.71 5.88 14.29
C LYS A 282 16.92 4.56 14.38
N SER A 283 15.61 4.62 14.70
CA SER A 283 14.74 3.42 14.75
C SER A 283 14.34 2.87 13.39
N GLY A 284 14.69 3.56 12.31
CA GLY A 284 14.27 3.19 10.97
C GLY A 284 12.95 3.83 10.54
N ILE A 285 12.68 3.75 9.24
CA ILE A 285 11.41 4.13 8.60
C ILE A 285 10.92 2.92 7.83
N SER A 286 9.76 2.37 8.17
CA SER A 286 9.15 1.22 7.49
C SER A 286 7.83 1.57 6.80
N LEU A 287 7.28 2.73 7.09
CA LEU A 287 6.07 3.22 6.46
C LEU A 287 6.40 4.16 5.30
N ARG A 288 5.66 4.01 4.21
CA ARG A 288 5.74 4.93 3.07
C ARG A 288 5.55 6.38 3.54
N PRO A 289 6.41 7.33 3.14
CA PRO A 289 6.17 8.76 3.34
C PRO A 289 4.85 9.19 2.69
N VAL A 290 4.13 10.11 3.33
CA VAL A 290 2.92 10.71 2.76
C VAL A 290 3.27 12.06 2.19
N SER A 291 2.92 12.30 0.92
CA SER A 291 3.19 13.56 0.23
C SER A 291 1.92 14.39 0.04
N GLU A 292 2.02 15.68 0.29
CA GLU A 292 0.99 16.67 -0.02
C GLU A 292 1.66 17.91 -0.65
N GLY A 293 1.55 18.04 -1.98
CA GLY A 293 2.27 19.06 -2.72
C GLY A 293 3.78 18.93 -2.56
N ARG A 294 4.41 19.91 -1.89
CA ARG A 294 5.85 19.94 -1.56
C ARG A 294 6.16 19.41 -0.15
N THR A 295 5.14 19.05 0.59
CA THR A 295 5.30 18.61 1.97
C THR A 295 5.36 17.07 2.03
N LEU A 296 6.26 16.57 2.89
CA LEU A 296 6.40 15.16 3.20
C LEU A 296 6.14 14.94 4.70
N HIS A 297 5.25 14.02 5.01
CA HIS A 297 5.01 13.55 6.38
C HIS A 297 5.64 12.16 6.53
N VAL A 298 6.54 12.04 7.49
CA VAL A 298 7.34 10.82 7.69
C VAL A 298 7.20 10.36 9.14
N GLN A 299 6.84 9.10 9.33
CA GLN A 299 6.77 8.46 10.64
C GLN A 299 7.92 7.45 10.79
N ALA A 300 8.76 7.65 11.80
CA ALA A 300 9.78 6.66 12.17
C ALA A 300 9.19 5.54 13.04
N ASN A 301 9.87 4.39 13.10
CA ASN A 301 9.38 3.19 13.79
C ASN A 301 9.19 3.36 15.30
N ASN A 302 9.75 4.38 15.92
CA ASN A 302 9.51 4.74 17.32
C ASN A 302 8.27 5.65 17.53
N GLY A 303 7.49 5.90 16.48
CA GLY A 303 6.32 6.79 16.51
C GLY A 303 6.61 8.28 16.29
N ARG A 304 7.89 8.68 16.11
CA ARG A 304 8.21 10.08 15.79
C ARG A 304 7.63 10.45 14.43
N LEU A 305 6.77 11.44 14.40
CA LEU A 305 6.23 12.05 13.19
C LEU A 305 7.00 13.35 12.90
N GLN A 306 7.43 13.52 11.65
CA GLN A 306 8.10 14.74 11.18
C GLN A 306 7.50 15.17 9.86
N THR A 307 7.26 16.49 9.75
CA THR A 307 6.83 17.14 8.51
C THR A 307 8.02 17.90 7.94
N LEU A 308 8.28 17.71 6.66
CA LEU A 308 9.39 18.30 5.92
C LEU A 308 8.85 19.00 4.68
N GLU A 309 9.41 20.14 4.34
CA GLU A 309 9.14 20.84 3.09
C GLU A 309 10.32 20.65 2.13
N ILE A 310 10.02 20.27 0.89
CA ILE A 310 11.03 20.16 -0.16
C ILE A 310 11.40 21.59 -0.62
N SER A 311 12.65 21.97 -0.39
CA SER A 311 13.18 23.23 -0.92
C SER A 311 13.37 23.17 -2.43
N PRO A 312 13.23 24.30 -3.14
CA PRO A 312 13.43 24.40 -4.59
C PRO A 312 14.80 23.90 -5.04
#